data_de76b7adb76e818c975a770f921ccca0
#
_entry.id   de76b7adb76e818c975a770f921ccca0
#
_cell.length_a   1.000
_cell.length_b   1.000
_cell.length_c   1.000
_cell.angle_alpha   90.00
_cell.angle_beta   90.00
_cell.angle_gamma   90.00
#
_symmetry.space_group_name_H-M   'P 1'
#
loop_
_entity.id
_entity.type
_entity.pdbx_description
1 polymer ?
#
loop_
_entity_poly.entity_id
_entity_poly.type
_entity_poly.pdbx_seq_one_letter_code
_entity_poly.pdbx_strand_id
1 'polypeptide(L)'
;MRTVLVIDDNPAVGTALDMLFSLREIRTLTADSPKEGLALLAREDVELVVQDMNFSTDTTSGDEGVALYQAIRERHPDLPIILLTAWTHLETAVELVKAGAADYMAKPWDDPKLLASVENLLELSQATREVARFHGERRRRRKALETKYDLRGLVFASAATERVVELACQVARADIPVLITGPNGAGKERIAE
;
A
#
# COMPACT_ATOMS: atom_id res chain seq x y z
N MET A 1 -3.99 3.72 -13.04
CA MET A 1 -3.35 5.04 -13.28
C MET A 1 -2.74 5.45 -11.96
N ARG A 2 -1.45 5.77 -11.93
CA ARG A 2 -0.75 6.17 -10.71
C ARG A 2 -1.31 7.50 -10.21
N THR A 3 -1.71 7.58 -8.94
CA THR A 3 -2.35 8.77 -8.38
C THR A 3 -1.58 9.26 -7.16
N VAL A 4 -1.16 10.51 -7.21
CA VAL A 4 -0.48 11.22 -6.12
C VAL A 4 -1.40 12.31 -5.58
N LEU A 5 -1.53 12.39 -4.26
CA LEU A 5 -2.25 13.47 -3.60
C LEU A 5 -1.24 14.49 -3.06
N VAL A 6 -1.38 15.73 -3.47
CA VAL A 6 -0.61 16.88 -2.96
C VAL A 6 -1.49 17.65 -1.97
N ILE A 7 -1.01 17.85 -0.75
CA ILE A 7 -1.72 18.60 0.29
C ILE A 7 -0.85 19.79 0.68
N ASP A 8 -1.21 20.98 0.24
CA ASP A 8 -0.45 22.20 0.42
C ASP A 8 -1.40 23.40 0.29
N ASP A 9 -1.36 24.33 1.24
CA ASP A 9 -2.23 25.53 1.25
C ASP A 9 -1.85 26.56 0.17
N ASN A 10 -0.67 26.41 -0.44
CA ASN A 10 -0.24 27.23 -1.55
C ASN A 10 -0.63 26.57 -2.90
N PRO A 11 -1.63 27.10 -3.62
CA PRO A 11 -2.08 26.51 -4.89
C PRO A 11 -1.00 26.50 -5.97
N ALA A 12 0.01 27.37 -5.88
CA ALA A 12 1.12 27.36 -6.82
C ALA A 12 1.98 26.09 -6.69
N VAL A 13 2.12 25.54 -5.48
CA VAL A 13 2.80 24.26 -5.24
C VAL A 13 2.03 23.13 -5.90
N GLY A 14 0.72 23.05 -5.68
CA GLY A 14 -0.14 22.07 -6.33
C GLY A 14 -0.03 22.11 -7.86
N THR A 15 -0.08 23.31 -8.44
CA THR A 15 0.04 23.51 -9.89
C THR A 15 1.43 23.09 -10.41
N ALA A 16 2.50 23.46 -9.71
CA ALA A 16 3.86 23.11 -10.12
C ALA A 16 4.08 21.58 -10.08
N LEU A 17 3.59 20.91 -9.04
CA LEU A 17 3.69 19.46 -8.90
C LEU A 17 2.81 18.73 -9.91
N ASP A 18 1.61 19.22 -10.22
CA ASP A 18 0.76 18.66 -11.27
C ASP A 18 1.45 18.71 -12.64
N MET A 19 2.05 19.85 -13.00
CA MET A 19 2.85 19.98 -14.22
C MET A 19 4.02 18.98 -14.24
N LEU A 20 4.74 18.86 -13.14
CA LEU A 20 5.90 17.99 -13.02
C LEU A 20 5.50 16.51 -13.16
N PHE A 21 4.44 16.09 -12.50
CA PHE A 21 3.97 14.70 -12.48
C PHE A 21 3.27 14.31 -13.77
N SER A 22 2.60 15.24 -14.45
CA SER A 22 1.95 15.00 -15.75
C SER A 22 2.95 14.54 -16.82
N LEU A 23 4.21 14.99 -16.75
CA LEU A 23 5.28 14.54 -17.65
C LEU A 23 5.60 13.04 -17.52
N ARG A 24 5.14 12.40 -16.46
CA ARG A 24 5.34 10.98 -16.14
C ARG A 24 4.03 10.18 -16.09
N GLU A 25 2.97 10.73 -16.67
CA GLU A 25 1.64 10.09 -16.70
C GLU A 25 1.10 9.76 -15.28
N ILE A 26 1.48 10.58 -14.29
CA ILE A 26 1.00 10.49 -12.93
C ILE A 26 -0.15 11.48 -12.75
N ARG A 27 -1.30 10.98 -12.30
CA ARG A 27 -2.46 11.80 -11.95
C ARG A 27 -2.20 12.50 -10.62
N THR A 28 -2.39 13.81 -10.59
CA THR A 28 -2.29 14.60 -9.38
C THR A 28 -3.67 14.97 -8.87
N LEU A 29 -3.90 14.76 -7.59
CA LEU A 29 -5.00 15.35 -6.83
C LEU A 29 -4.42 16.42 -5.92
N THR A 30 -5.09 17.55 -5.78
CA THR A 30 -4.64 18.65 -4.92
C THR A 30 -5.67 18.92 -3.83
N ALA A 31 -5.20 19.22 -2.64
CA ALA A 31 -5.99 19.66 -1.51
C ALA A 31 -5.30 20.90 -0.88
N ASP A 32 -6.07 21.91 -0.51
CA ASP A 32 -5.57 23.13 0.10
C ASP A 32 -5.51 23.09 1.63
N SER A 33 -5.98 22.00 2.21
CA SER A 33 -6.08 21.83 3.66
C SER A 33 -5.99 20.38 4.11
N PRO A 34 -5.55 20.12 5.35
CA PRO A 34 -5.57 18.77 5.94
C PRO A 34 -6.93 18.08 5.86
N LYS A 35 -8.01 18.85 6.08
CA LYS A 35 -9.38 18.32 6.05
C LYS A 35 -9.78 17.84 4.65
N GLU A 36 -9.46 18.60 3.63
CA GLU A 36 -9.74 18.24 2.24
C GLU A 36 -8.87 17.04 1.81
N GLY A 37 -7.59 17.04 2.18
CA GLY A 37 -6.68 15.92 1.93
C GLY A 37 -7.20 14.60 2.50
N LEU A 38 -7.66 14.60 3.75
CA LEU A 38 -8.27 13.42 4.38
C LEU A 38 -9.59 13.00 3.72
N ALA A 39 -10.38 13.97 3.22
CA ALA A 39 -11.62 13.68 2.49
C ALA A 39 -11.34 13.03 1.12
N LEU A 40 -10.29 13.47 0.42
CA LEU A 40 -9.86 12.86 -0.85
C LEU A 40 -9.31 11.45 -0.63
N LEU A 41 -8.50 11.22 0.40
CA LEU A 41 -8.01 9.88 0.77
C LEU A 41 -9.12 8.88 1.07
N ALA A 42 -10.27 9.35 1.54
CA ALA A 42 -11.43 8.49 1.81
C ALA A 42 -12.23 8.11 0.56
N ARG A 43 -12.04 8.82 -0.57
CA ARG A 43 -12.86 8.66 -1.79
C ARG A 43 -12.07 8.17 -2.99
N GLU A 44 -10.81 8.52 -3.06
CA GLU A 44 -9.92 8.27 -4.21
C GLU A 44 -8.89 7.21 -3.87
N ASP A 45 -8.48 6.41 -4.85
CA ASP A 45 -7.37 5.46 -4.69
C ASP A 45 -6.04 6.20 -4.89
N VAL A 46 -5.47 6.67 -3.78
CA VAL A 46 -4.20 7.38 -3.72
C VAL A 46 -3.06 6.41 -3.45
N GLU A 47 -1.99 6.50 -4.21
CA GLU A 47 -0.82 5.62 -4.10
C GLU A 47 0.37 6.25 -3.39
N LEU A 48 0.39 7.60 -3.30
CA LEU A 48 1.42 8.37 -2.61
C LEU A 48 0.85 9.73 -2.20
N VAL A 49 1.28 10.23 -1.05
CA VAL A 49 0.97 11.58 -0.57
C VAL A 49 2.24 12.43 -0.57
N VAL A 50 2.13 13.65 -1.07
CA VAL A 50 3.11 14.72 -0.87
C VAL A 50 2.41 15.77 -0.02
N GLN A 51 2.86 15.98 1.22
CA GLN A 51 2.22 16.92 2.13
C GLN A 51 3.16 18.02 2.59
N ASP A 52 2.62 19.23 2.71
CA ASP A 52 3.30 20.32 3.42
C ASP A 52 3.30 20.06 4.93
N MET A 53 4.30 20.59 5.59
CA MET A 53 4.41 20.57 7.06
C MET A 53 3.75 21.81 7.70
N ASN A 54 3.47 22.88 6.96
CA ASN A 54 2.90 24.14 7.46
C ASN A 54 1.70 24.56 6.61
N PHE A 55 0.51 24.60 7.19
CA PHE A 55 -0.74 24.97 6.52
C PHE A 55 -1.25 26.37 6.92
N SER A 56 -0.54 27.10 7.76
CA SER A 56 -0.91 28.46 8.12
C SER A 56 0.33 29.35 8.16
N THR A 57 0.17 30.56 7.60
CA THR A 57 1.24 31.58 7.56
C THR A 57 1.63 32.10 8.96
N ASP A 58 0.77 31.88 9.95
CA ASP A 58 0.96 32.41 11.32
C ASP A 58 1.59 31.41 12.29
N THR A 59 1.66 30.12 11.93
CA THR A 59 2.24 29.06 12.77
C THR A 59 3.41 28.39 12.06
N THR A 60 4.61 28.67 12.52
CA THR A 60 5.84 28.02 12.02
C THR A 60 6.19 26.75 12.81
N SER A 61 5.26 26.18 13.58
CA SER A 61 5.54 25.04 14.47
C SER A 61 5.60 23.67 13.77
N GLY A 62 5.00 23.54 12.58
CA GLY A 62 4.88 22.24 11.91
C GLY A 62 3.89 21.26 12.54
N ASP A 63 3.21 21.65 13.63
CA ASP A 63 2.31 20.78 14.40
C ASP A 63 1.13 20.28 13.55
N GLU A 64 0.63 21.11 12.63
CA GLU A 64 -0.46 20.76 11.73
C GLU A 64 -0.03 19.65 10.74
N GLY A 65 1.19 19.75 10.20
CA GLY A 65 1.75 18.72 9.33
C GLY A 65 2.00 17.40 10.07
N VAL A 66 2.47 17.48 11.32
CA VAL A 66 2.63 16.28 12.18
C VAL A 66 1.29 15.62 12.46
N ALA A 67 0.27 16.42 12.82
CA ALA A 67 -1.08 15.90 13.08
C ALA A 67 -1.70 15.25 11.83
N LEU A 68 -1.53 15.89 10.66
CA LEU A 68 -1.98 15.32 9.39
C LEU A 68 -1.27 13.99 9.08
N TYR A 69 0.06 13.96 9.20
CA TYR A 69 0.85 12.74 9.02
C TYR A 69 0.34 11.59 9.89
N GLN A 70 0.12 11.85 11.19
CA GLN A 70 -0.39 10.85 12.11
C GLN A 70 -1.80 10.37 11.72
N ALA A 71 -2.70 11.29 11.37
CA ALA A 71 -4.06 10.95 10.94
C ALA A 71 -4.10 10.12 9.65
N ILE A 72 -3.19 10.38 8.71
CA ILE A 72 -3.05 9.55 7.49
C ILE A 72 -2.49 8.18 7.87
N ARG A 73 -1.45 8.12 8.70
CA ARG A 73 -0.78 6.88 9.08
C ARG A 73 -1.69 5.93 9.85
N GLU A 74 -2.57 6.43 10.70
CA GLU A 74 -3.56 5.62 11.42
C GLU A 74 -4.54 4.89 10.49
N ARG A 75 -4.94 5.53 9.39
CA ARG A 75 -5.93 4.99 8.46
C ARG A 75 -5.30 4.25 7.28
N HIS A 76 -4.11 4.66 6.89
CA HIS A 76 -3.37 4.16 5.73
C HIS A 76 -1.91 3.85 6.13
N PRO A 77 -1.66 2.79 6.92
CA PRO A 77 -0.35 2.50 7.49
C PRO A 77 0.75 2.28 6.44
N ASP A 78 0.40 1.76 5.27
CA ASP A 78 1.35 1.43 4.20
C ASP A 78 1.46 2.49 3.09
N LEU A 79 0.68 3.59 3.19
CA LEU A 79 0.69 4.64 2.17
C LEU A 79 1.98 5.46 2.28
N PRO A 80 2.83 5.55 1.24
CA PRO A 80 4.02 6.37 1.28
C PRO A 80 3.67 7.86 1.36
N ILE A 81 4.39 8.58 2.24
CA ILE A 81 4.21 10.02 2.45
C ILE A 81 5.57 10.71 2.30
N ILE A 82 5.65 11.66 1.39
CA ILE A 82 6.77 12.60 1.24
C ILE A 82 6.38 13.89 1.96
N LEU A 83 7.28 14.37 2.80
CA LEU A 83 7.08 15.62 3.54
C LEU A 83 7.78 16.77 2.81
N LEU A 84 7.06 17.83 2.49
CA LEU A 84 7.64 19.10 2.04
C LEU A 84 7.79 20.02 3.24
N THR A 85 8.96 20.60 3.44
CA THR A 85 9.23 21.45 4.60
C THR A 85 10.06 22.67 4.22
N ALA A 86 9.82 23.79 4.88
CA ALA A 86 10.78 24.88 4.90
C ALA A 86 12.00 24.47 5.77
N TRP A 87 13.17 25.07 5.52
CA TRP A 87 14.44 24.77 6.20
C TRP A 87 14.38 24.80 7.74
N THR A 88 13.39 25.48 8.29
CA THR A 88 13.21 25.67 9.75
C THR A 88 12.74 24.43 10.50
N HIS A 89 12.31 23.35 9.79
CA HIS A 89 11.68 22.16 10.43
C HIS A 89 12.40 20.85 10.07
N LEU A 90 13.68 20.91 9.75
CA LEU A 90 14.46 19.74 9.37
C LEU A 90 14.48 18.66 10.47
N GLU A 91 14.59 19.08 11.74
CA GLU A 91 14.62 18.13 12.88
C GLU A 91 13.31 17.35 12.98
N THR A 92 12.17 18.04 12.89
CA THR A 92 10.85 17.39 12.91
C THR A 92 10.65 16.46 11.72
N ALA A 93 11.09 16.86 10.51
CA ALA A 93 11.01 16.01 9.32
C ALA A 93 11.86 14.73 9.49
N VAL A 94 13.05 14.83 10.07
CA VAL A 94 13.91 13.67 10.36
C VAL A 94 13.25 12.73 11.39
N GLU A 95 12.58 13.25 12.41
CA GLU A 95 11.84 12.43 13.36
C GLU A 95 10.66 11.70 12.72
N LEU A 96 9.94 12.36 11.81
CA LEU A 96 8.83 11.74 11.08
C LEU A 96 9.31 10.67 10.09
N VAL A 97 10.49 10.84 9.47
CA VAL A 97 11.10 9.77 8.65
C VAL A 97 11.45 8.57 9.53
N LYS A 98 12.00 8.78 10.72
CA LYS A 98 12.24 7.70 11.70
C LYS A 98 10.93 7.03 12.15
N ALA A 99 9.83 7.79 12.18
CA ALA A 99 8.49 7.30 12.48
C ALA A 99 7.78 6.66 11.26
N GLY A 100 8.46 6.54 10.10
CA GLY A 100 7.98 5.83 8.92
C GLY A 100 7.52 6.70 7.76
N ALA A 101 7.77 8.03 7.75
CA ALA A 101 7.62 8.81 6.53
C ALA A 101 8.60 8.31 5.46
N ALA A 102 8.14 8.26 4.21
CA ALA A 102 8.92 7.66 3.14
C ALA A 102 10.13 8.50 2.73
N ASP A 103 9.96 9.83 2.72
CA ASP A 103 11.03 10.79 2.39
C ASP A 103 10.64 12.19 2.89
N TYR A 104 11.61 13.13 2.87
CA TYR A 104 11.35 14.53 3.07
C TYR A 104 12.17 15.40 2.11
N MET A 105 11.65 16.57 1.75
CA MET A 105 12.33 17.54 0.89
C MET A 105 12.11 18.96 1.37
N ALA A 106 13.17 19.75 1.27
CA ALA A 106 13.08 21.19 1.57
C ALA A 106 12.44 21.93 0.39
N LYS A 107 11.67 22.94 0.70
CA LYS A 107 11.19 23.95 -0.26
C LYS A 107 12.25 25.08 -0.39
N PRO A 108 12.68 25.48 -1.60
CA PRO A 108 12.33 24.90 -2.90
C PRO A 108 12.99 23.54 -3.13
N TRP A 109 12.26 22.62 -3.74
CA TRP A 109 12.74 21.25 -4.05
C TRP A 109 13.52 21.22 -5.38
N ASP A 110 14.27 20.13 -5.55
CA ASP A 110 14.91 19.76 -6.79
C ASP A 110 13.97 18.81 -7.58
N ASP A 111 13.51 19.25 -8.76
CA ASP A 111 12.54 18.51 -9.56
C ASP A 111 13.01 17.08 -9.92
N PRO A 112 14.24 16.85 -10.41
CA PRO A 112 14.75 15.51 -10.68
C PRO A 112 14.75 14.62 -9.44
N LYS A 113 15.15 15.14 -8.30
CA LYS A 113 15.19 14.40 -7.04
C LYS A 113 13.79 14.03 -6.56
N LEU A 114 12.84 14.96 -6.60
CA LEU A 114 11.45 14.71 -6.22
C LEU A 114 10.80 13.67 -7.13
N LEU A 115 10.98 13.79 -8.45
CA LEU A 115 10.48 12.80 -9.41
C LEU A 115 11.05 11.42 -9.15
N ALA A 116 12.35 11.29 -8.96
CA ALA A 116 12.98 10.01 -8.68
C ALA A 116 12.43 9.38 -7.39
N SER A 117 12.22 10.17 -6.33
CA SER A 117 11.63 9.70 -5.07
C SER A 117 10.19 9.24 -5.27
N VAL A 118 9.37 10.01 -5.97
CA VAL A 118 7.98 9.68 -6.27
C VAL A 118 7.87 8.41 -7.11
N GLU A 119 8.66 8.28 -8.20
CA GLU A 119 8.64 7.10 -9.07
C GLU A 119 9.04 5.83 -8.29
N ASN A 120 10.12 5.87 -7.53
CA ASN A 120 10.58 4.75 -6.71
C ASN A 120 9.54 4.31 -5.67
N LEU A 121 8.90 5.27 -4.99
CA LEU A 121 7.88 4.97 -3.99
C LEU A 121 6.60 4.43 -4.59
N LEU A 122 6.18 4.91 -5.76
CA LEU A 122 5.04 4.37 -6.50
C LEU A 122 5.30 2.94 -6.96
N GLU A 123 6.50 2.62 -7.47
CA GLU A 123 6.88 1.26 -7.86
C GLU A 123 6.88 0.31 -6.66
N LEU A 124 7.45 0.73 -5.53
CA LEU A 124 7.46 -0.05 -4.30
C LEU A 124 6.03 -0.28 -3.78
N SER A 125 5.19 0.75 -3.78
CA SER A 125 3.78 0.66 -3.38
C SER A 125 3.00 -0.32 -4.25
N GLN A 126 3.19 -0.28 -5.58
CA GLN A 126 2.55 -1.22 -6.51
C GLN A 126 2.98 -2.66 -6.24
N ALA A 127 4.28 -2.91 -6.10
CA ALA A 127 4.81 -4.24 -5.79
C ALA A 127 4.24 -4.79 -4.47
N THR A 128 4.17 -3.96 -3.44
CA THR A 128 3.61 -4.33 -2.13
C THR A 128 2.12 -4.65 -2.22
N ARG A 129 1.35 -3.85 -2.94
CA ARG A 129 -0.09 -4.07 -3.18
C ARG A 129 -0.34 -5.36 -3.97
N GLU A 130 0.47 -5.66 -4.99
CA GLU A 130 0.37 -6.92 -5.74
C GLU A 130 0.60 -8.14 -4.84
N VAL A 131 1.66 -8.12 -4.04
CA VAL A 131 1.95 -9.19 -3.09
C VAL A 131 0.79 -9.36 -2.09
N ALA A 132 0.27 -8.27 -1.52
CA ALA A 132 -0.86 -8.31 -0.61
C ALA A 132 -2.13 -8.87 -1.28
N ARG A 133 -2.39 -8.52 -2.55
CA ARG A 133 -3.50 -9.04 -3.33
C ARG A 133 -3.38 -10.55 -3.53
N PHE A 134 -2.22 -11.05 -3.96
CA PHE A 134 -1.97 -12.49 -4.12
C PHE A 134 -2.17 -13.26 -2.82
N HIS A 135 -1.68 -12.73 -1.71
CA HIS A 135 -1.89 -13.35 -0.39
C HIS A 135 -3.36 -13.32 0.02
N GLY A 136 -4.07 -12.23 -0.24
CA GLY A 136 -5.50 -12.09 0.05
C GLY A 136 -6.37 -13.04 -0.77
N GLU A 137 -6.12 -13.18 -2.07
CA GLU A 137 -6.82 -14.11 -2.96
C GLU A 137 -6.61 -15.55 -2.51
N ARG A 138 -5.37 -15.90 -2.18
CA ARG A 138 -5.02 -17.22 -1.69
C ARG A 138 -5.73 -17.55 -0.37
N ARG A 139 -5.74 -16.62 0.56
CA ARG A 139 -6.45 -16.78 1.83
C ARG A 139 -7.96 -16.96 1.62
N ARG A 140 -8.55 -16.23 0.68
CA ARG A 140 -9.98 -16.37 0.32
C ARG A 140 -10.28 -17.75 -0.28
N ARG A 141 -9.45 -18.23 -1.22
CA ARG A 141 -9.60 -19.57 -1.81
C ARG A 141 -9.53 -20.68 -0.75
N ARG A 142 -8.51 -20.60 0.11
CA ARG A 142 -8.37 -21.55 1.22
C ARG A 142 -9.60 -21.54 2.13
N LYS A 143 -10.07 -20.38 2.54
CA LYS A 143 -11.27 -20.24 3.38
C LYS A 143 -12.52 -20.81 2.68
N ALA A 144 -12.64 -20.62 1.38
CA ALA A 144 -13.74 -21.18 0.60
C ALA A 144 -13.71 -22.72 0.58
N LEU A 145 -12.51 -23.32 0.47
CA LEU A 145 -12.35 -24.78 0.57
C LEU A 145 -12.71 -25.29 1.96
N GLU A 146 -12.21 -24.67 3.02
CA GLU A 146 -12.50 -25.00 4.42
C GLU A 146 -14.00 -24.86 4.75
N THR A 147 -14.72 -23.94 4.10
CA THR A 147 -16.16 -23.76 4.29
C THR A 147 -16.97 -24.81 3.54
N LYS A 148 -16.49 -25.23 2.37
CA LYS A 148 -17.20 -26.15 1.48
C LYS A 148 -16.96 -27.63 1.79
N TYR A 149 -15.78 -27.96 2.34
CA TYR A 149 -15.32 -29.30 2.62
C TYR A 149 -14.78 -29.41 4.03
N ASP A 150 -15.01 -30.54 4.67
CA ASP A 150 -14.32 -30.88 5.92
C ASP A 150 -12.91 -31.36 5.60
N LEU A 151 -11.95 -30.49 5.75
CA LEU A 151 -10.53 -30.79 5.48
C LEU A 151 -9.83 -31.50 6.66
N ARG A 152 -10.56 -31.90 7.70
CA ARG A 152 -10.06 -32.63 8.89
C ARG A 152 -8.79 -32.02 9.49
N GLY A 153 -8.69 -30.70 9.50
CA GLY A 153 -7.52 -29.98 10.03
C GLY A 153 -6.27 -30.03 9.17
N LEU A 154 -6.39 -30.39 7.87
CA LEU A 154 -5.29 -30.39 6.92
C LEU A 154 -4.71 -28.96 6.78
N VAL A 155 -3.43 -28.81 7.12
CA VAL A 155 -2.70 -27.54 6.99
C VAL A 155 -1.77 -27.61 5.78
N PHE A 156 -1.92 -26.67 4.85
CA PHE A 156 -1.08 -26.56 3.67
C PHE A 156 -0.72 -25.11 3.38
N ALA A 157 0.49 -24.90 2.87
CA ALA A 157 1.02 -23.57 2.58
C ALA A 157 1.52 -23.39 1.15
N SER A 158 1.76 -24.45 0.38
CA SER A 158 2.23 -24.32 -1.00
C SER A 158 1.08 -24.28 -2.00
N ALA A 159 1.24 -23.54 -3.11
CA ALA A 159 0.26 -23.54 -4.20
C ALA A 159 0.10 -24.93 -4.86
N ALA A 160 1.18 -25.74 -4.85
CA ALA A 160 1.13 -27.11 -5.36
C ALA A 160 0.22 -27.98 -4.49
N THR A 161 0.35 -27.92 -3.17
CA THR A 161 -0.50 -28.67 -2.25
C THR A 161 -1.96 -28.20 -2.31
N GLU A 162 -2.19 -26.87 -2.45
CA GLU A 162 -3.53 -26.30 -2.60
C GLU A 162 -4.26 -26.93 -3.82
N ARG A 163 -3.58 -27.02 -4.97
CA ARG A 163 -4.13 -27.68 -6.17
C ARG A 163 -4.46 -29.16 -5.96
N VAL A 164 -3.60 -29.86 -5.22
CA VAL A 164 -3.84 -31.29 -4.89
C VAL A 164 -5.07 -31.42 -4.00
N VAL A 165 -5.21 -30.57 -2.99
CA VAL A 165 -6.39 -30.55 -2.10
C VAL A 165 -7.66 -30.21 -2.86
N GLU A 166 -7.62 -29.19 -3.75
CA GLU A 166 -8.77 -28.85 -4.60
C GLU A 166 -9.19 -30.05 -5.48
N LEU A 167 -8.24 -30.72 -6.11
CA LEU A 167 -8.51 -31.88 -6.93
C LEU A 167 -9.06 -33.05 -6.10
N ALA A 168 -8.47 -33.30 -4.93
CA ALA A 168 -8.96 -34.35 -4.02
C ALA A 168 -10.42 -34.05 -3.60
N CYS A 169 -10.75 -32.81 -3.23
CA CYS A 169 -12.12 -32.40 -2.90
C CYS A 169 -13.12 -32.56 -4.08
N GLN A 170 -12.65 -32.38 -5.31
CA GLN A 170 -13.50 -32.57 -6.50
C GLN A 170 -13.78 -34.05 -6.77
N VAL A 171 -12.76 -34.91 -6.67
CA VAL A 171 -12.89 -36.35 -6.95
C VAL A 171 -13.51 -37.12 -5.79
N ALA A 172 -13.43 -36.66 -4.55
CA ALA A 172 -14.04 -37.26 -3.36
C ALA A 172 -15.57 -37.49 -3.48
N ARG A 173 -16.23 -36.79 -4.38
CA ARG A 173 -17.67 -36.92 -4.66
C ARG A 173 -18.00 -37.93 -5.75
N ALA A 174 -16.99 -38.39 -6.46
CA ALA A 174 -17.17 -39.35 -7.54
C ALA A 174 -16.81 -40.74 -7.06
N ASP A 175 -17.62 -41.74 -7.43
CA ASP A 175 -17.32 -43.16 -7.13
C ASP A 175 -16.35 -43.71 -8.19
N ILE A 176 -15.12 -43.22 -8.14
CA ILE A 176 -14.04 -43.60 -9.06
C ILE A 176 -12.77 -43.97 -8.27
N PRO A 177 -12.00 -44.93 -8.71
CA PRO A 177 -10.72 -45.26 -8.08
C PRO A 177 -9.72 -44.09 -8.28
N VAL A 178 -9.05 -43.66 -7.20
CA VAL A 178 -8.07 -42.55 -7.20
C VAL A 178 -6.72 -43.12 -6.74
N LEU A 179 -5.67 -42.87 -7.51
CA LEU A 179 -4.30 -43.19 -7.15
C LEU A 179 -3.54 -41.96 -6.68
N ILE A 180 -3.10 -41.95 -5.43
CA ILE A 180 -2.29 -40.87 -4.86
C ILE A 180 -0.82 -41.27 -4.88
N THR A 181 0.01 -40.55 -5.64
CA THR A 181 1.45 -40.83 -5.78
C THR A 181 2.28 -39.69 -5.18
N GLY A 182 3.48 -40.01 -4.70
CA GLY A 182 4.43 -39.07 -4.17
C GLY A 182 5.49 -39.73 -3.27
N PRO A 183 6.55 -39.00 -2.89
CA PRO A 183 7.63 -39.53 -2.06
C PRO A 183 7.14 -39.95 -0.67
N ASN A 184 7.94 -40.75 0.03
CA ASN A 184 7.63 -41.15 1.40
C ASN A 184 7.64 -39.89 2.29
N GLY A 185 6.69 -39.82 3.23
CA GLY A 185 6.53 -38.66 4.12
C GLY A 185 5.83 -37.46 3.49
N ALA A 186 5.36 -37.50 2.24
CA ALA A 186 4.67 -36.38 1.58
C ALA A 186 3.23 -36.13 2.07
N GLY A 187 2.75 -36.87 3.07
CA GLY A 187 1.40 -36.67 3.64
C GLY A 187 0.26 -37.22 2.78
N LYS A 188 0.51 -38.22 1.94
CA LYS A 188 -0.52 -38.85 1.08
C LYS A 188 -1.74 -39.37 1.86
N GLU A 189 -1.52 -39.88 3.05
CA GLU A 189 -2.57 -40.38 3.94
C GLU A 189 -3.57 -39.26 4.31
N ARG A 190 -3.05 -38.07 4.59
CA ARG A 190 -3.88 -36.92 4.92
C ARG A 190 -4.75 -36.39 3.76
N ILE A 191 -4.34 -36.70 2.54
CA ILE A 191 -5.12 -36.39 1.33
C ILE A 191 -6.17 -37.44 1.06
N ALA A 192 -5.94 -38.69 1.50
CA ALA A 192 -6.85 -39.82 1.30
C ALA A 192 -7.97 -39.90 2.35
N GLU A 193 -7.78 -39.28 3.52
CA GLU A 193 -8.78 -39.15 4.61
C GLU A 193 -9.85 -38.12 4.30
#